data_798424218d48d00773166865a537bb75
#
_entry.id   798424218d48d00773166865a537bb75
#
_cell.length_a   1.000
_cell.length_b   1.000
_cell.length_c   1.000
_cell.angle_alpha   90.00
_cell.angle_beta   90.00
_cell.angle_gamma   90.00
#
_symmetry.space_group_name_H-M   'P 1'
#
loop_
_entity.id
_entity.type
_entity.pdbx_description
1 polymer ?
#
loop_
_entity_poly.entity_id
_entity_poly.type
_entity_poly.pdbx_seq_one_letter_code
_entity_poly.pdbx_strand_id
1 'polypeptide(L)'
;MTIILKVFVSLLSAIVFLLSASPLNYLVPYLDVIPGMMEVGVEYIDLDFNTGVVKKKELKKALSEAEKSHPFVLATKENFDTARAEYESKSFSNYTKALSDSVIANATALLDKNIYPPMDYVLDEEDSILPISREVINRMVILGYAWQITGNEKYADRAWDELEKVCSYDDWCTSHFLATAEMALAVSVGYDWFYEYLTTEQKDYLAAKTYEYAIKPALSKNYLKNWFT
;
A
#
# COMPACT_ATOMS: atom_id res chain seq x y z
N MET A 1 13.54 -18.43 -17.58
CA MET A 1 12.87 -17.14 -17.31
C MET A 1 12.03 -17.33 -16.07
N THR A 2 12.56 -16.87 -14.95
CA THR A 2 12.25 -17.28 -13.59
C THR A 2 10.88 -16.78 -13.14
N ILE A 3 10.22 -17.53 -12.27
CA ILE A 3 8.93 -17.21 -11.61
C ILE A 3 8.92 -15.79 -11.04
N ILE A 4 10.05 -15.32 -10.52
CA ILE A 4 10.28 -13.98 -9.96
C ILE A 4 10.01 -12.87 -11.00
N LEU A 5 10.47 -13.02 -12.24
CA LEU A 5 10.21 -12.04 -13.30
C LEU A 5 8.71 -11.94 -13.65
N LYS A 6 7.99 -13.06 -13.59
CA LYS A 6 6.53 -13.08 -13.81
C LYS A 6 5.78 -12.36 -12.70
N VAL A 7 6.18 -12.54 -11.44
CA VAL A 7 5.60 -11.86 -10.29
C VAL A 7 5.87 -10.36 -10.37
N PHE A 8 7.09 -9.97 -10.75
CA PHE A 8 7.47 -8.55 -10.85
C PHE A 8 6.77 -7.84 -12.01
N VAL A 9 6.67 -8.48 -13.18
CA VAL A 9 5.89 -7.95 -14.31
C VAL A 9 4.41 -7.87 -13.97
N SER A 10 3.86 -8.86 -13.24
CA SER A 10 2.48 -8.80 -12.73
C SER A 10 2.27 -7.67 -11.73
N LEU A 11 3.22 -7.45 -10.82
CA LEU A 11 3.14 -6.37 -9.82
C LEU A 11 3.24 -4.99 -10.50
N LEU A 12 4.20 -4.84 -11.42
CA LEU A 12 4.37 -3.60 -12.19
C LEU A 12 3.15 -3.35 -13.09
N SER A 13 2.59 -4.38 -13.69
CA SER A 13 1.36 -4.29 -14.48
C SER A 13 0.15 -3.93 -13.62
N ALA A 14 0.06 -4.46 -12.40
CA ALA A 14 -0.97 -4.09 -11.43
C ALA A 14 -0.81 -2.63 -10.97
N ILE A 15 0.42 -2.17 -10.75
CA ILE A 15 0.73 -0.78 -10.42
C ILE A 15 0.34 0.14 -11.58
N VAL A 16 0.73 -0.19 -12.81
CA VAL A 16 0.37 0.60 -14.00
C VAL A 16 -1.13 0.55 -14.26
N PHE A 17 -1.78 -0.56 -13.98
CA PHE A 17 -3.23 -0.70 -14.11
C PHE A 17 -3.98 0.13 -13.05
N LEU A 18 -3.51 0.17 -11.80
CA LEU A 18 -4.00 1.08 -10.76
C LEU A 18 -3.81 2.55 -11.15
N LEU A 19 -2.75 2.86 -11.90
CA LEU A 19 -2.43 4.20 -12.41
C LEU A 19 -3.31 4.64 -13.58
N SER A 20 -3.87 3.72 -14.36
CA SER A 20 -4.53 4.01 -15.63
C SER A 20 -6.05 3.80 -15.62
N ALA A 21 -6.63 3.20 -14.59
CA ALA A 21 -8.02 2.76 -14.62
C ALA A 21 -8.88 3.34 -13.50
N SER A 22 -9.92 4.00 -13.89
CA SER A 22 -11.18 4.07 -13.13
C SER A 22 -11.77 2.65 -12.98
N PRO A 23 -12.75 2.42 -12.22
CA PRO A 23 -12.92 1.93 -10.87
C PRO A 23 -12.68 0.42 -10.70
N LEU A 24 -12.54 -0.01 -9.45
CA LEU A 24 -12.29 -1.36 -8.91
C LEU A 24 -13.08 -2.54 -9.54
N ASN A 25 -14.11 -2.30 -10.32
CA ASN A 25 -14.91 -3.33 -11.00
C ASN A 25 -14.12 -4.16 -12.02
N TYR A 26 -12.91 -3.75 -12.38
CA TYR A 26 -12.04 -4.50 -13.31
C TYR A 26 -11.04 -5.43 -12.64
N LEU A 27 -10.84 -5.35 -11.32
CA LEU A 27 -9.88 -6.21 -10.62
C LEU A 27 -10.45 -7.62 -10.32
N VAL A 28 -11.77 -7.75 -10.17
CA VAL A 28 -12.43 -9.02 -9.84
C VAL A 28 -12.15 -10.14 -10.85
N PRO A 29 -12.14 -9.92 -12.18
CA PRO A 29 -11.83 -10.99 -13.13
C PRO A 29 -10.35 -11.41 -13.17
N TYR A 30 -9.43 -10.58 -12.63
CA TYR A 30 -7.98 -10.86 -12.67
C TYR A 30 -7.48 -11.59 -11.43
N LEU A 31 -8.24 -11.60 -10.34
CA LEU A 31 -7.92 -12.40 -9.16
C LEU A 31 -7.98 -13.91 -9.46
N ASP A 32 -8.81 -14.32 -10.42
CA ASP A 32 -8.88 -15.72 -10.88
C ASP A 32 -7.74 -16.11 -11.83
N VAL A 33 -6.96 -15.16 -12.32
CA VAL A 33 -5.88 -15.38 -13.31
C VAL A 33 -4.49 -15.46 -12.68
N ILE A 34 -4.37 -15.32 -11.34
CA ILE A 34 -3.08 -15.44 -10.65
C ILE A 34 -3.02 -16.70 -9.78
N PRO A 35 -3.06 -17.92 -10.39
CA PRO A 35 -2.88 -19.16 -9.63
C PRO A 35 -1.50 -19.29 -8.97
N GLY A 36 -0.51 -18.51 -9.38
CA GLY A 36 0.85 -18.56 -8.85
C GLY A 36 1.15 -17.60 -7.71
N MET A 37 0.28 -16.64 -7.40
CA MET A 37 0.46 -15.75 -6.23
C MET A 37 0.01 -16.40 -4.92
N MET A 38 -0.78 -17.47 -4.98
CA MET A 38 -1.26 -18.18 -3.79
C MET A 38 -0.32 -19.30 -3.32
N GLU A 39 0.78 -19.59 -4.04
CA GLU A 39 1.75 -20.62 -3.65
C GLU A 39 2.97 -20.09 -2.89
N VAL A 40 3.06 -18.81 -2.60
CA VAL A 40 4.07 -18.27 -1.69
C VAL A 40 3.57 -18.44 -0.27
N GLY A 41 3.73 -19.66 0.25
CA GLY A 41 3.90 -20.05 1.65
C GLY A 41 3.13 -19.28 2.76
N VAL A 42 1.99 -18.67 2.48
CA VAL A 42 1.04 -18.30 3.50
C VAL A 42 0.20 -19.53 3.80
N GLU A 43 0.58 -20.31 4.81
CA GLU A 43 -0.38 -21.22 5.43
C GLU A 43 -1.63 -20.39 5.74
N TYR A 44 -2.73 -20.71 5.06
CA TYR A 44 -4.03 -20.15 5.39
C TYR A 44 -4.27 -20.40 6.88
N ILE A 45 -4.33 -19.34 7.66
CA ILE A 45 -4.92 -19.43 8.99
C ILE A 45 -6.38 -19.78 8.70
N ASP A 46 -6.75 -21.01 8.97
CA ASP A 46 -8.14 -21.45 8.91
C ASP A 46 -8.91 -20.65 9.96
N LEU A 47 -9.42 -19.50 9.51
CA LEU A 47 -10.27 -18.67 10.33
C LEU A 47 -11.60 -19.43 10.41
N ASP A 48 -11.83 -20.09 11.53
CA ASP A 48 -13.15 -20.64 11.86
C ASP A 48 -14.15 -19.50 12.00
N PHE A 49 -14.72 -19.10 10.87
CA PHE A 49 -15.75 -18.06 10.81
C PHE A 49 -17.00 -18.38 11.62
N ASN A 50 -17.18 -19.63 12.07
CA ASN A 50 -18.29 -20.02 12.93
C ASN A 50 -18.12 -19.56 14.38
N THR A 51 -16.89 -19.27 14.83
CA THR A 51 -16.65 -18.79 16.21
C THR A 51 -16.30 -17.31 16.28
N GLY A 52 -15.95 -16.66 15.15
CA GLY A 52 -15.72 -15.21 15.07
C GLY A 52 -14.61 -14.67 15.97
N VAL A 53 -13.81 -15.54 16.58
CA VAL A 53 -12.81 -15.12 17.58
C VAL A 53 -11.45 -15.70 17.23
N VAL A 54 -10.61 -14.87 16.62
CA VAL A 54 -9.18 -15.14 16.57
C VAL A 54 -8.64 -15.09 18.01
N LYS A 55 -8.15 -16.22 18.52
CA LYS A 55 -7.62 -16.26 19.89
C LYS A 55 -6.36 -15.41 19.97
N LYS A 56 -6.25 -14.59 21.01
CA LYS A 56 -5.09 -13.72 21.26
C LYS A 56 -3.74 -14.48 21.16
N LYS A 57 -3.74 -15.77 21.53
CA LYS A 57 -2.54 -16.62 21.43
C LYS A 57 -2.16 -16.93 19.97
N GLU A 58 -3.13 -17.17 19.12
CA GLU A 58 -2.94 -17.46 17.69
C GLU A 58 -2.45 -16.20 16.96
N LEU A 59 -3.08 -15.05 17.24
CA LEU A 59 -2.61 -13.76 16.71
C LEU A 59 -1.18 -13.46 17.16
N LYS A 60 -0.85 -13.65 18.44
CA LYS A 60 0.53 -13.46 18.93
C LYS A 60 1.53 -14.40 18.25
N LYS A 61 1.15 -15.66 18.01
CA LYS A 61 1.98 -16.62 17.30
C LYS A 61 2.22 -16.16 15.86
N ALA A 62 1.15 -15.85 15.11
CA ALA A 62 1.24 -15.35 13.74
C ALA A 62 2.13 -14.10 13.63
N LEU A 63 1.94 -13.11 14.52
CA LEU A 63 2.76 -11.90 14.56
C LEU A 63 4.23 -12.18 14.94
N SER A 64 4.51 -13.23 15.74
CA SER A 64 5.89 -13.59 16.08
C SER A 64 6.61 -14.35 14.95
N GLU A 65 5.84 -15.00 14.08
CA GLU A 65 6.32 -15.77 12.93
C GLU A 65 6.32 -14.95 11.63
N ALA A 66 5.62 -13.79 11.63
CA ALA A 66 5.59 -12.89 10.49
C ALA A 66 7.00 -12.39 10.15
N GLU A 67 7.25 -12.20 8.88
CA GLU A 67 8.49 -11.60 8.40
C GLU A 67 8.65 -10.20 9.01
N LYS A 68 9.86 -9.91 9.50
CA LYS A 68 10.18 -8.63 10.17
C LYS A 68 11.03 -7.71 9.30
N SER A 69 11.36 -8.16 8.09
CA SER A 69 12.08 -7.33 7.12
C SER A 69 11.08 -6.46 6.34
N HIS A 70 11.38 -5.19 6.24
CA HIS A 70 10.61 -4.25 5.43
C HIS A 70 11.28 -4.04 4.08
N PRO A 71 10.52 -3.83 3.01
CA PRO A 71 9.06 -3.94 2.91
C PRO A 71 8.56 -5.39 2.80
N PHE A 72 7.27 -5.62 3.16
CA PHE A 72 6.58 -6.90 2.98
C PHE A 72 5.10 -6.74 2.58
N VAL A 73 4.53 -5.55 2.66
CA VAL A 73 3.16 -5.24 2.21
C VAL A 73 3.18 -5.08 0.70
N LEU A 74 2.37 -5.86 -0.02
CA LEU A 74 2.26 -5.91 -1.48
C LEU A 74 3.53 -6.39 -2.21
N ALA A 75 4.71 -6.09 -1.72
CA ALA A 75 6.00 -6.54 -2.26
C ALA A 75 7.01 -6.72 -1.13
N THR A 76 7.86 -7.73 -1.24
CA THR A 76 8.88 -8.02 -0.25
C THR A 76 10.17 -7.25 -0.54
N LYS A 77 11.02 -7.14 0.48
CA LYS A 77 12.38 -6.61 0.32
C LYS A 77 13.16 -7.33 -0.79
N GLU A 78 13.06 -8.66 -0.87
CA GLU A 78 13.71 -9.46 -1.92
C GLU A 78 13.22 -9.09 -3.32
N ASN A 79 11.93 -8.80 -3.47
CA ASN A 79 11.39 -8.35 -4.76
C ASN A 79 12.02 -7.03 -5.19
N PHE A 80 12.13 -6.07 -4.29
CA PHE A 80 12.74 -4.77 -4.58
C PHE A 80 14.26 -4.87 -4.79
N ASP A 81 14.97 -5.65 -3.99
CA ASP A 81 16.41 -5.86 -4.15
C ASP A 81 16.72 -6.48 -5.52
N THR A 82 15.92 -7.47 -5.94
CA THR A 82 16.04 -8.08 -7.28
C THR A 82 15.79 -7.05 -8.38
N ALA A 83 14.70 -6.29 -8.27
CA ALA A 83 14.36 -5.30 -9.27
C ALA A 83 15.38 -4.16 -9.37
N ARG A 84 15.91 -3.71 -8.22
CA ARG A 84 16.99 -2.72 -8.19
C ARG A 84 18.24 -3.24 -8.90
N ALA A 85 18.66 -4.48 -8.60
CA ALA A 85 19.81 -5.10 -9.26
C ALA A 85 19.62 -5.21 -10.78
N GLU A 86 18.43 -5.58 -11.23
CA GLU A 86 18.11 -5.64 -12.67
C GLU A 86 18.08 -4.25 -13.32
N TYR A 87 17.59 -3.24 -12.61
CA TYR A 87 17.58 -1.85 -13.06
C TYR A 87 19.00 -1.30 -13.20
N GLU A 88 19.84 -1.49 -12.21
CA GLU A 88 21.24 -1.04 -12.19
C GLU A 88 22.08 -1.74 -13.25
N SER A 89 21.94 -3.05 -13.42
CA SER A 89 22.65 -3.84 -14.44
C SER A 89 22.08 -3.68 -15.84
N LYS A 90 20.97 -2.93 -15.99
CA LYS A 90 20.25 -2.75 -17.25
C LYS A 90 19.79 -4.07 -17.89
N SER A 91 19.50 -5.06 -17.05
CA SER A 91 19.05 -6.40 -17.46
C SER A 91 17.54 -6.53 -17.64
N PHE A 92 16.77 -5.50 -17.34
CA PHE A 92 15.34 -5.48 -17.61
C PHE A 92 15.04 -5.73 -19.07
N SER A 93 13.96 -6.47 -19.34
CA SER A 93 13.39 -6.50 -20.68
C SER A 93 13.00 -5.08 -21.11
N ASN A 94 12.95 -4.82 -22.42
CA ASN A 94 12.54 -3.50 -22.94
C ASN A 94 11.16 -3.08 -22.38
N TYR A 95 10.25 -4.02 -22.22
CA TYR A 95 8.91 -3.77 -21.65
C TYR A 95 8.99 -3.38 -20.17
N THR A 96 9.70 -4.18 -19.36
CA THR A 96 9.86 -3.92 -17.91
C THR A 96 10.57 -2.57 -17.68
N LYS A 97 11.59 -2.27 -18.51
CA LYS A 97 12.29 -0.99 -18.47
C LYS A 97 11.35 0.19 -18.76
N ALA A 98 10.55 0.11 -19.82
CA ALA A 98 9.62 1.18 -20.18
C ALA A 98 8.57 1.43 -19.07
N LEU A 99 8.08 0.38 -18.43
CA LEU A 99 7.17 0.51 -17.28
C LEU A 99 7.86 1.17 -16.09
N SER A 100 9.07 0.71 -15.74
CA SER A 100 9.86 1.28 -14.65
C SER A 100 10.17 2.76 -14.88
N ASP A 101 10.64 3.10 -16.07
CA ASP A 101 10.92 4.48 -16.46
C ASP A 101 9.67 5.37 -16.38
N SER A 102 8.50 4.85 -16.78
CA SER A 102 7.21 5.56 -16.67
C SER A 102 6.83 5.84 -15.22
N VAL A 103 6.95 4.84 -14.34
CA VAL A 103 6.65 5.02 -12.90
C VAL A 103 7.59 6.03 -12.27
N ILE A 104 8.90 5.96 -12.59
CA ILE A 104 9.90 6.91 -12.07
C ILE A 104 9.65 8.33 -12.62
N ALA A 105 9.21 8.47 -13.87
CA ALA A 105 8.83 9.77 -14.43
C ALA A 105 7.61 10.36 -13.71
N ASN A 106 6.60 9.54 -13.40
CA ASN A 106 5.44 9.98 -12.63
C ASN A 106 5.84 10.37 -11.20
N ALA A 107 6.69 9.59 -10.54
CA ALA A 107 7.24 9.95 -9.23
C ALA A 107 7.99 11.28 -9.27
N THR A 108 8.75 11.52 -10.33
CA THR A 108 9.47 12.77 -10.53
C THR A 108 8.52 13.96 -10.72
N ALA A 109 7.41 13.77 -11.44
CA ALA A 109 6.38 14.80 -11.59
C ALA A 109 5.75 15.16 -10.24
N LEU A 110 5.51 14.17 -9.37
CA LEU A 110 4.96 14.39 -8.03
C LEU A 110 5.85 15.22 -7.10
N LEU A 111 7.13 15.41 -7.43
CA LEU A 111 8.03 16.27 -6.65
C LEU A 111 7.67 17.76 -6.79
N ASP A 112 6.97 18.16 -7.84
CA ASP A 112 6.49 19.54 -7.99
C ASP A 112 5.21 19.75 -7.19
N LYS A 113 5.36 20.23 -5.95
CA LYS A 113 4.23 20.52 -5.03
C LYS A 113 3.32 21.65 -5.48
N ASN A 114 3.75 22.47 -6.45
CA ASN A 114 2.87 23.54 -7.00
C ASN A 114 1.82 22.94 -7.94
N ILE A 115 2.16 21.83 -8.61
CA ILE A 115 1.24 21.12 -9.51
C ILE A 115 0.54 19.99 -8.75
N TYR A 116 1.27 19.29 -7.87
CA TYR A 116 0.79 18.13 -7.12
C TYR A 116 0.99 18.37 -5.60
N PRO A 117 0.23 19.30 -4.96
CA PRO A 117 0.33 19.50 -3.52
C PRO A 117 -0.07 18.21 -2.77
N PRO A 118 0.34 18.04 -1.50
CA PRO A 118 -0.22 17.00 -0.64
C PRO A 118 -1.75 17.09 -0.61
N MET A 119 -2.42 15.94 -0.57
CA MET A 119 -3.88 15.89 -0.67
C MET A 119 -4.55 16.59 0.50
N ASP A 120 -5.55 17.41 0.20
CA ASP A 120 -6.42 18.01 1.22
C ASP A 120 -7.63 17.11 1.52
N TYR A 121 -8.22 17.28 2.71
CA TYR A 121 -9.46 16.63 3.08
C TYR A 121 -10.62 17.26 2.32
N VAL A 122 -11.08 16.61 1.28
CA VAL A 122 -12.19 17.09 0.45
C VAL A 122 -13.22 15.98 0.31
N LEU A 123 -14.46 16.28 0.72
CA LEU A 123 -15.58 15.36 0.54
C LEU A 123 -16.09 15.42 -0.91
N ASP A 124 -16.41 14.25 -1.45
CA ASP A 124 -17.10 14.11 -2.74
C ASP A 124 -18.64 14.27 -2.59
N GLU A 125 -19.37 14.00 -3.66
CA GLU A 125 -20.84 14.08 -3.70
C GLU A 125 -21.54 13.05 -2.77
N GLU A 126 -20.81 12.03 -2.30
CA GLU A 126 -21.28 10.98 -1.39
C GLU A 126 -20.84 11.21 0.06
N ASP A 127 -20.39 12.43 0.39
CA ASP A 127 -19.82 12.80 1.70
C ASP A 127 -18.64 11.91 2.10
N SER A 128 -17.78 11.57 1.14
CA SER A 128 -16.66 10.64 1.31
C SER A 128 -15.34 11.25 0.83
N ILE A 129 -14.23 10.83 1.46
CA ILE A 129 -12.87 11.10 0.97
C ILE A 129 -12.32 9.95 0.12
N LEU A 130 -13.15 9.07 -0.41
CA LEU A 130 -12.71 7.89 -1.16
C LEU A 130 -11.81 8.24 -2.36
N PRO A 131 -12.09 9.28 -3.17
CA PRO A 131 -11.17 9.69 -4.23
C PRO A 131 -9.80 10.14 -3.70
N ILE A 132 -9.77 10.79 -2.52
CA ILE A 132 -8.54 11.23 -1.87
C ILE A 132 -7.73 10.01 -1.42
N SER A 133 -8.37 9.05 -0.72
CA SER A 133 -7.72 7.81 -0.26
C SER A 133 -7.07 7.05 -1.41
N ARG A 134 -7.75 6.93 -2.54
CA ARG A 134 -7.25 6.28 -3.76
C ARG A 134 -6.06 7.01 -4.37
N GLU A 135 -6.12 8.32 -4.44
CA GLU A 135 -4.99 9.09 -4.94
C GLU A 135 -3.77 8.98 -4.01
N VAL A 136 -3.97 8.94 -2.69
CA VAL A 136 -2.86 8.74 -1.74
C VAL A 136 -2.24 7.35 -1.91
N ILE A 137 -3.04 6.27 -2.07
CA ILE A 137 -2.50 4.94 -2.40
C ILE A 137 -1.64 5.01 -3.66
N ASN A 138 -2.17 5.63 -4.71
CA ASN A 138 -1.49 5.79 -5.98
C ASN A 138 -0.14 6.47 -5.81
N ARG A 139 -0.10 7.59 -5.08
CA ARG A 139 1.13 8.34 -4.81
C ARG A 139 2.12 7.52 -3.97
N MET A 140 1.65 6.81 -2.94
CA MET A 140 2.52 5.98 -2.10
C MET A 140 3.18 4.87 -2.91
N VAL A 141 2.44 4.21 -3.78
CA VAL A 141 2.96 3.15 -4.64
C VAL A 141 3.97 3.69 -5.66
N ILE A 142 3.66 4.82 -6.31
CA ILE A 142 4.56 5.45 -7.30
C ILE A 142 5.87 5.92 -6.65
N LEU A 143 5.77 6.70 -5.58
CA LEU A 143 6.92 7.24 -4.85
C LEU A 143 7.73 6.13 -4.20
N GLY A 144 7.05 5.14 -3.61
CA GLY A 144 7.70 4.01 -2.96
C GLY A 144 8.45 3.14 -3.96
N TYR A 145 7.87 2.84 -5.12
CA TYR A 145 8.58 2.14 -6.17
C TYR A 145 9.84 2.90 -6.60
N ALA A 146 9.70 4.20 -6.91
CA ALA A 146 10.82 5.02 -7.34
C ALA A 146 11.93 5.10 -6.27
N TRP A 147 11.57 5.22 -4.99
CA TRP A 147 12.50 5.16 -3.87
C TRP A 147 13.21 3.80 -3.80
N GLN A 148 12.47 2.71 -3.80
CA GLN A 148 13.01 1.36 -3.68
C GLN A 148 13.94 1.00 -4.84
N ILE A 149 13.66 1.48 -6.05
CA ILE A 149 14.50 1.17 -7.23
C ILE A 149 15.71 2.08 -7.33
N THR A 150 15.57 3.38 -7.05
CA THR A 150 16.63 4.35 -7.31
C THR A 150 17.44 4.75 -6.08
N GLY A 151 16.91 4.53 -4.88
CA GLY A 151 17.49 5.03 -3.63
C GLY A 151 17.46 6.56 -3.49
N ASN A 152 16.73 7.29 -4.34
CA ASN A 152 16.69 8.75 -4.30
C ASN A 152 15.71 9.23 -3.20
N GLU A 153 16.28 9.79 -2.13
CA GLU A 153 15.56 10.25 -0.95
C GLU A 153 14.48 11.30 -1.23
N LYS A 154 14.56 12.06 -2.33
CA LYS A 154 13.53 13.03 -2.70
C LYS A 154 12.13 12.39 -2.84
N TYR A 155 12.06 11.13 -3.25
CA TYR A 155 10.79 10.42 -3.32
C TYR A 155 10.26 10.07 -1.94
N ALA A 156 11.15 9.73 -1.00
CA ALA A 156 10.79 9.45 0.38
C ALA A 156 10.39 10.74 1.13
N ASP A 157 11.12 11.85 0.92
CA ASP A 157 10.75 13.17 1.42
C ASP A 157 9.34 13.54 0.97
N ARG A 158 9.06 13.38 -0.33
CA ARG A 158 7.75 13.71 -0.90
C ARG A 158 6.63 12.79 -0.37
N ALA A 159 6.94 11.51 -0.15
CA ALA A 159 5.99 10.57 0.45
C ALA A 159 5.68 10.96 1.90
N TRP A 160 6.68 11.39 2.66
CA TRP A 160 6.47 11.88 4.01
C TRP A 160 5.54 13.10 4.05
N ASP A 161 5.70 14.08 3.16
CA ASP A 161 4.79 15.24 3.07
C ASP A 161 3.32 14.79 2.90
N GLU A 162 3.09 13.77 2.11
CA GLU A 162 1.74 13.20 1.88
C GLU A 162 1.22 12.49 3.13
N LEU A 163 2.05 11.62 3.73
CA LEU A 163 1.70 10.86 4.94
C LEU A 163 1.42 11.78 6.13
N GLU A 164 2.27 12.78 6.35
CA GLU A 164 2.09 13.77 7.41
C GLU A 164 0.77 14.54 7.21
N LYS A 165 0.48 14.94 5.97
CA LYS A 165 -0.74 15.67 5.62
C LYS A 165 -2.00 14.84 5.91
N VAL A 166 -2.09 13.60 5.43
CA VAL A 166 -3.29 12.78 5.63
C VAL A 166 -3.45 12.30 7.07
N CYS A 167 -2.36 12.16 7.80
CA CYS A 167 -2.38 11.87 9.23
C CYS A 167 -2.70 13.10 10.10
N SER A 168 -2.64 14.32 9.53
CA SER A 168 -3.06 15.55 10.19
C SER A 168 -4.56 15.85 10.07
N TYR A 169 -5.31 15.06 9.33
CA TYR A 169 -6.76 15.16 9.27
C TYR A 169 -7.40 14.89 10.64
N ASP A 170 -8.63 15.35 10.84
CA ASP A 170 -9.38 15.05 12.08
C ASP A 170 -9.81 13.58 12.16
N ASP A 171 -10.08 12.96 11.02
CA ASP A 171 -10.40 11.54 10.85
C ASP A 171 -10.13 11.07 9.40
N TRP A 172 -10.44 9.79 9.13
CA TRP A 172 -10.39 9.22 7.76
C TRP A 172 -11.79 8.83 7.25
N CYS A 173 -12.80 9.66 7.55
CA CYS A 173 -14.18 9.48 7.07
C CYS A 173 -14.80 8.13 7.50
N THR A 174 -14.86 7.88 8.81
CA THR A 174 -15.39 6.62 9.36
C THR A 174 -16.87 6.39 9.07
N SER A 175 -17.62 7.41 8.66
CA SER A 175 -18.99 7.31 8.14
C SER A 175 -19.04 6.54 6.81
N HIS A 176 -17.98 6.63 5.99
CA HIS A 176 -17.81 5.90 4.75
C HIS A 176 -16.58 4.98 4.86
N PHE A 177 -16.74 3.84 5.51
CA PHE A 177 -15.63 3.02 6.00
C PHE A 177 -14.71 2.47 4.90
N LEU A 178 -15.17 2.40 3.65
CA LEU A 178 -14.30 2.05 2.52
C LEU A 178 -13.18 3.10 2.33
N ALA A 179 -13.51 4.39 2.46
CA ALA A 179 -12.52 5.46 2.38
C ALA A 179 -11.48 5.34 3.51
N THR A 180 -11.95 5.03 4.74
CA THR A 180 -11.07 4.75 5.89
C THR A 180 -10.14 3.57 5.63
N ALA A 181 -10.66 2.46 5.08
CA ALA A 181 -9.88 1.26 4.80
C ALA A 181 -8.83 1.50 3.72
N GLU A 182 -9.18 2.21 2.64
CA GLU A 182 -8.25 2.56 1.58
C GLU A 182 -7.18 3.57 2.07
N MET A 183 -7.52 4.53 2.94
CA MET A 183 -6.52 5.41 3.56
C MET A 183 -5.59 4.63 4.49
N ALA A 184 -6.11 3.70 5.27
CA ALA A 184 -5.29 2.83 6.11
C ALA A 184 -4.31 1.99 5.28
N LEU A 185 -4.75 1.49 4.12
CA LEU A 185 -3.87 0.80 3.17
C LEU A 185 -2.77 1.74 2.64
N ALA A 186 -3.13 2.96 2.24
CA ALA A 186 -2.16 3.95 1.76
C ALA A 186 -1.07 4.24 2.79
N VAL A 187 -1.48 4.52 4.04
CA VAL A 187 -0.53 4.79 5.13
C VAL A 187 0.30 3.55 5.49
N SER A 188 -0.29 2.35 5.41
CA SER A 188 0.44 1.10 5.65
C SER A 188 1.50 0.83 4.59
N VAL A 189 1.20 1.07 3.31
CA VAL A 189 2.18 0.99 2.22
C VAL A 189 3.28 2.04 2.42
N GLY A 190 2.91 3.26 2.76
CA GLY A 190 3.88 4.31 3.06
C GLY A 190 4.79 3.95 4.25
N TYR A 191 4.22 3.47 5.35
CA TYR A 191 4.98 2.99 6.51
C TYR A 191 5.98 1.89 6.13
N ASP A 192 5.54 0.90 5.36
CA ASP A 192 6.31 -0.29 5.05
C ASP A 192 7.39 -0.04 3.98
N TRP A 193 7.03 0.63 2.88
CA TRP A 193 7.95 0.82 1.76
C TRP A 193 9.00 1.90 2.01
N PHE A 194 8.75 2.82 2.97
CA PHE A 194 9.71 3.83 3.41
C PHE A 194 10.29 3.56 4.80
N TYR A 195 10.13 2.34 5.33
CA TYR A 195 10.51 1.98 6.69
C TYR A 195 11.96 2.31 7.05
N GLU A 196 12.89 2.04 6.13
CA GLU A 196 14.33 2.32 6.33
C GLU A 196 14.65 3.84 6.32
N TYR A 197 13.79 4.64 5.70
CA TYR A 197 13.92 6.09 5.63
C TYR A 197 13.28 6.80 6.84
N LEU A 198 12.14 6.33 7.31
CA LEU A 198 11.36 6.96 8.36
C LEU A 198 12.07 6.90 9.71
N THR A 199 12.06 8.02 10.46
CA THR A 199 12.52 8.04 11.85
C THR A 199 11.60 7.23 12.78
N THR A 200 12.07 6.93 13.99
CA THR A 200 11.23 6.23 14.98
C THR A 200 9.97 7.05 15.31
N GLU A 201 10.11 8.35 15.48
CA GLU A 201 9.00 9.25 15.79
C GLU A 201 7.95 9.29 14.67
N GLN A 202 8.42 9.29 13.41
CA GLN A 202 7.53 9.23 12.24
C GLN A 202 6.78 7.89 12.19
N LYS A 203 7.47 6.77 12.42
CA LYS A 203 6.84 5.44 12.49
C LYS A 203 5.79 5.36 13.59
N ASP A 204 6.11 5.82 14.78
CA ASP A 204 5.19 5.85 15.92
C ASP A 204 3.97 6.72 15.63
N TYR A 205 4.17 7.87 14.98
CA TYR A 205 3.09 8.76 14.56
C TYR A 205 2.14 8.09 13.57
N LEU A 206 2.66 7.48 12.49
CA LEU A 206 1.84 6.78 11.50
C LEU A 206 1.08 5.60 12.13
N ALA A 207 1.74 4.82 12.99
CA ALA A 207 1.11 3.70 13.68
C ALA A 207 0.00 4.16 14.62
N ALA A 208 0.22 5.24 15.37
CA ALA A 208 -0.79 5.82 16.27
C ALA A 208 -2.01 6.32 15.50
N LYS A 209 -1.80 7.03 14.38
CA LYS A 209 -2.89 7.54 13.54
C LYS A 209 -3.68 6.43 12.85
N THR A 210 -3.00 5.42 12.34
CA THR A 210 -3.66 4.23 11.77
C THR A 210 -4.52 3.51 12.81
N TYR A 211 -4.01 3.38 14.04
CA TYR A 211 -4.80 2.82 15.14
C TYR A 211 -6.02 3.67 15.46
N GLU A 212 -5.83 4.99 15.63
CA GLU A 212 -6.88 5.92 16.03
C GLU A 212 -7.99 6.04 14.98
N TYR A 213 -7.63 6.18 13.71
CA TYR A 213 -8.56 6.55 12.64
C TYR A 213 -9.14 5.35 11.90
N ALA A 214 -8.49 4.18 11.94
CA ALA A 214 -8.98 2.99 11.24
C ALA A 214 -9.23 1.80 12.17
N ILE A 215 -8.24 1.34 12.94
CA ILE A 215 -8.35 0.09 13.69
C ILE A 215 -9.34 0.23 14.85
N LYS A 216 -9.21 1.28 15.65
CA LYS A 216 -10.09 1.53 16.80
C LYS A 216 -11.57 1.70 16.39
N PRO A 217 -11.91 2.49 15.35
CA PRO A 217 -13.28 2.53 14.83
C PRO A 217 -13.77 1.18 14.31
N ALA A 218 -12.95 0.44 13.56
CA ALA A 218 -13.30 -0.88 13.03
C ALA A 218 -13.67 -1.89 14.13
N LEU A 219 -13.00 -1.81 15.28
CA LEU A 219 -13.26 -2.67 16.43
C LEU A 219 -14.39 -2.17 17.32
N SER A 220 -15.02 -1.05 16.99
CA SER A 220 -16.14 -0.54 17.77
C SER A 220 -17.36 -1.45 17.63
N LYS A 221 -18.15 -1.59 18.73
CA LYS A 221 -19.36 -2.43 18.74
C LYS A 221 -20.38 -2.02 17.66
N ASN A 222 -20.41 -0.76 17.29
CA ASN A 222 -21.36 -0.26 16.29
C ASN A 222 -20.97 -0.73 14.86
N TYR A 223 -19.68 -0.77 14.53
CA TYR A 223 -19.23 -1.27 13.25
C TYR A 223 -19.34 -2.78 13.13
N LEU A 224 -18.87 -3.52 14.13
CA LEU A 224 -18.95 -4.99 14.13
C LEU A 224 -20.39 -5.49 13.96
N LYS A 225 -21.37 -4.77 14.54
CA LYS A 225 -22.79 -5.13 14.45
C LYS A 225 -23.35 -4.93 13.02
N ASN A 226 -22.84 -3.98 12.26
CA ASN A 226 -23.37 -3.65 10.93
C ASN A 226 -22.68 -4.42 9.78
N TRP A 227 -21.49 -4.98 10.02
CA TRP A 227 -20.72 -5.70 8.99
C TRP A 227 -20.94 -7.22 9.02
N PHE A 228 -21.38 -7.78 10.15
CA PHE A 228 -21.54 -9.21 10.35
C PHE A 228 -23.01 -9.63 10.56
N THR A 229 -23.96 -8.76 10.31
CA THR A 229 -25.40 -9.07 10.27
C THR A 229 -25.96 -8.86 8.87
#